data_74e9fa99c310902ad3ac383d86572239
#
_entry.id   74e9fa99c310902ad3ac383d86572239
#
_cell.length_a   1.000
_cell.length_b   1.000
_cell.length_c   1.000
_cell.angle_alpha   90.00
_cell.angle_beta   90.00
_cell.angle_gamma   90.00
#
_symmetry.space_group_name_H-M   'P 1'
#
loop_
_entity.id
_entity.type
_entity.pdbx_description
1 polymer ?
#
loop_
_entity_poly.entity_id
_entity_poly.type
_entity_poly.pdbx_seq_one_letter_code
_entity_poly.pdbx_strand_id
1 'polypeptide(L)'
;MLRTLAISLVLFASTAACNQKQGAPKKEADTAADKDKAGKPEEAPKSECDKYADAVCEKVGETAPDCGAIKQVSKIIPPAACKAGMADIAFTEAQVAEARKTCTDLANKLCGELGEETESCKMVRDQTPKFPPQRCTMMMEKYADVLADLQKREAANKPLDDAKQATLVEGAIASFGPADAKVKIVEFSDFQCPFCSRAATSVTEIKKKYGDKVQFVFRQFPLSFHKQAHLAAEASMEAAAQGKFWEFHDKMFEHQQELERSHLEGYAKDVGLDLAKFKKALDAESHKEAVDSDVKLGEMVAVTGTPTMFLNGKRVANPTDVAALSKTIDEALAN
;
A
#
# COMPACT_ATOMS: atom_id res chain seq x y z
N MET A 1 -30.64 33.83 7.00
CA MET A 1 -30.87 32.60 7.73
C MET A 1 -30.87 31.33 6.82
N LEU A 2 -31.44 31.36 5.62
CA LEU A 2 -31.38 30.19 4.70
C LEU A 2 -29.98 29.85 4.17
N ARG A 3 -29.11 30.83 3.98
CA ARG A 3 -27.74 30.66 3.44
C ARG A 3 -26.82 29.89 4.42
N THR A 4 -26.95 30.16 5.73
CA THR A 4 -26.15 29.51 6.78
C THR A 4 -26.57 28.06 7.04
N LEU A 5 -27.86 27.71 6.82
CA LEU A 5 -28.35 26.34 7.04
C LEU A 5 -27.80 25.35 6.02
N ALA A 6 -27.65 25.75 4.73
CA ALA A 6 -27.18 24.86 3.68
C ALA A 6 -25.70 24.45 3.88
N ILE A 7 -24.87 25.34 4.41
CA ILE A 7 -23.44 25.12 4.61
C ILE A 7 -23.17 24.38 5.93
N SER A 8 -23.92 24.64 6.99
CA SER A 8 -23.84 23.87 8.24
C SER A 8 -24.22 22.39 8.05
N LEU A 9 -25.14 22.07 7.12
CA LEU A 9 -25.49 20.66 6.81
C LEU A 9 -24.36 19.91 6.11
N VAL A 10 -23.54 20.58 5.29
CA VAL A 10 -22.38 19.95 4.60
C VAL A 10 -21.31 19.51 5.58
N LEU A 11 -21.10 20.27 6.66
CA LEU A 11 -20.11 19.95 7.68
C LEU A 11 -20.53 18.81 8.63
N PHE A 12 -21.86 18.56 8.78
CA PHE A 12 -22.38 17.51 9.67
C PHE A 12 -22.67 16.17 8.98
N ALA A 13 -22.72 16.12 7.63
CA ALA A 13 -23.05 14.88 6.90
C ALA A 13 -21.89 13.84 6.87
N SER A 14 -20.71 14.17 7.37
CA SER A 14 -19.52 13.29 7.34
C SER A 14 -19.46 12.25 8.48
N THR A 15 -20.43 12.20 9.41
CA THR A 15 -20.35 11.33 10.59
C THR A 15 -21.32 10.14 10.62
N ALA A 16 -22.11 9.91 9.55
CA ALA A 16 -23.11 8.84 9.56
C ALA A 16 -23.03 7.92 8.33
N ALA A 17 -21.92 7.22 8.17
CA ALA A 17 -21.81 6.08 7.25
C ALA A 17 -21.31 4.85 7.98
N CYS A 18 -22.13 4.29 8.87
CA CYS A 18 -22.01 2.92 9.36
C CYS A 18 -23.14 2.05 8.82
N ASN A 19 -22.76 1.18 7.91
CA ASN A 19 -23.20 -0.21 7.78
C ASN A 19 -24.71 -0.54 7.77
N GLN A 20 -25.29 -0.75 6.57
CA GLN A 20 -26.38 -1.72 6.41
C GLN A 20 -26.25 -2.46 5.07
N LYS A 21 -25.97 -3.77 5.16
CA LYS A 21 -26.24 -4.75 4.09
C LYS A 21 -27.73 -4.94 3.97
N GLN A 22 -28.29 -4.73 2.79
CA GLN A 22 -29.58 -5.31 2.42
C GLN A 22 -29.53 -5.86 1.01
N GLY A 23 -30.11 -7.08 0.89
CA GLY A 23 -30.04 -7.95 -0.25
C GLY A 23 -30.89 -7.49 -1.44
N ALA A 24 -30.47 -7.95 -2.60
CA ALA A 24 -31.15 -7.77 -3.88
C ALA A 24 -32.31 -8.76 -4.06
N PRO A 25 -33.43 -8.39 -4.69
CA PRO A 25 -34.37 -9.36 -5.25
C PRO A 25 -34.04 -9.64 -6.71
N LYS A 26 -34.04 -10.94 -7.04
CA LYS A 26 -34.04 -11.49 -8.41
C LYS A 26 -35.37 -11.14 -9.10
N LYS A 27 -35.32 -10.82 -10.38
CA LYS A 27 -36.43 -11.01 -11.33
C LYS A 27 -35.90 -11.59 -12.64
N GLU A 28 -36.70 -12.56 -13.08
CA GLU A 28 -36.51 -13.42 -14.24
C GLU A 28 -36.73 -12.73 -15.58
N ALA A 29 -36.26 -13.42 -16.60
CA ALA A 29 -36.25 -13.13 -18.02
C ALA A 29 -37.67 -13.08 -18.65
N ASP A 30 -37.84 -12.34 -19.73
CA ASP A 30 -38.13 -12.86 -21.06
C ASP A 30 -38.34 -11.74 -22.09
N THR A 31 -37.83 -11.97 -23.20
CA THR A 31 -38.22 -11.92 -24.61
C THR A 31 -37.58 -10.87 -25.49
N ALA A 32 -37.16 -11.43 -26.64
CA ALA A 32 -36.37 -10.92 -27.73
C ALA A 32 -36.99 -9.83 -28.62
N ALA A 33 -36.06 -9.24 -29.39
CA ALA A 33 -36.18 -8.58 -30.68
C ALA A 33 -36.54 -7.07 -30.69
N ASP A 34 -35.61 -6.18 -30.99
CA ASP A 34 -35.40 -5.64 -32.34
C ASP A 34 -34.09 -4.81 -32.38
N LYS A 35 -33.29 -5.04 -33.40
CA LYS A 35 -32.07 -4.26 -33.67
C LYS A 35 -32.44 -3.09 -34.58
N ASP A 36 -31.95 -1.93 -34.24
CA ASP A 36 -31.32 -0.90 -35.06
C ASP A 36 -31.73 0.52 -34.64
N LYS A 37 -30.68 1.28 -34.37
CA LYS A 37 -30.55 2.72 -34.10
C LYS A 37 -30.30 3.06 -32.64
N ALA A 38 -29.09 2.75 -32.17
CA ALA A 38 -28.51 3.40 -31.00
C ALA A 38 -28.04 4.82 -31.39
N GLY A 39 -28.93 5.79 -31.25
CA GLY A 39 -28.57 7.18 -31.04
C GLY A 39 -27.88 7.30 -29.67
N LYS A 40 -26.79 8.08 -29.58
CA LYS A 40 -26.22 8.46 -28.28
C LYS A 40 -27.35 8.90 -27.34
N PRO A 41 -27.41 8.44 -26.08
CA PRO A 41 -28.37 8.95 -25.11
C PRO A 41 -28.12 10.46 -24.98
N GLU A 42 -29.11 11.28 -25.29
CA GLU A 42 -29.12 12.70 -25.00
C GLU A 42 -29.13 12.82 -23.46
N GLU A 43 -28.05 13.33 -22.88
CA GLU A 43 -27.95 13.55 -21.44
C GLU A 43 -29.10 14.47 -21.02
N ALA A 44 -29.91 14.02 -20.05
CA ALA A 44 -30.95 14.85 -19.49
C ALA A 44 -30.37 16.18 -18.97
N PRO A 45 -31.08 17.31 -19.13
CA PRO A 45 -30.56 18.61 -18.72
C PRO A 45 -30.27 18.59 -17.20
N LYS A 46 -29.03 18.96 -16.84
CA LYS A 46 -28.57 19.03 -15.44
C LYS A 46 -29.48 19.95 -14.62
N SER A 47 -29.88 19.46 -13.44
CA SER A 47 -30.63 20.26 -12.47
C SER A 47 -29.82 21.47 -11.98
N GLU A 48 -30.46 22.46 -11.37
CA GLU A 48 -29.78 23.60 -10.73
C GLU A 48 -28.80 23.14 -9.64
N CYS A 49 -29.10 22.05 -8.96
CA CYS A 49 -28.24 21.50 -7.93
C CYS A 49 -27.04 20.72 -8.50
N ASP A 50 -27.19 20.07 -9.66
CA ASP A 50 -26.05 19.46 -10.35
C ASP A 50 -25.10 20.54 -10.87
N LYS A 51 -25.61 21.61 -11.45
CA LYS A 51 -24.80 22.75 -11.90
C LYS A 51 -24.04 23.41 -10.74
N TYR A 52 -24.71 23.58 -9.58
CA TYR A 52 -24.08 24.11 -8.39
C TYR A 52 -22.96 23.18 -7.87
N ALA A 53 -23.22 21.89 -7.81
CA ALA A 53 -22.20 20.91 -7.39
C ALA A 53 -20.99 20.91 -8.33
N ASP A 54 -21.22 20.92 -9.66
CA ASP A 54 -20.16 20.97 -10.65
C ASP A 54 -19.33 22.26 -10.51
N ALA A 55 -19.98 23.42 -10.35
CA ALA A 55 -19.29 24.70 -10.19
C ALA A 55 -18.42 24.75 -8.90
N VAL A 56 -18.90 24.17 -7.79
CA VAL A 56 -18.09 24.05 -6.57
C VAL A 56 -16.92 23.09 -6.80
N CYS A 57 -17.16 21.93 -7.45
CA CYS A 57 -16.13 20.95 -7.76
C CYS A 57 -15.02 21.52 -8.65
N GLU A 58 -15.37 22.35 -9.63
CA GLU A 58 -14.38 23.06 -10.47
C GLU A 58 -13.43 23.93 -9.62
N LYS A 59 -13.97 24.56 -8.57
CA LYS A 59 -13.19 25.45 -7.68
C LYS A 59 -12.34 24.70 -6.66
N VAL A 60 -12.91 23.65 -6.02
CA VAL A 60 -12.23 22.92 -4.95
C VAL A 60 -11.40 21.73 -5.46
N GLY A 61 -11.58 21.35 -6.73
CA GLY A 61 -10.97 20.18 -7.36
C GLY A 61 -11.92 18.98 -7.42
N GLU A 62 -12.04 18.37 -8.60
CA GLU A 62 -12.95 17.23 -8.86
C GLU A 62 -12.68 16.00 -7.97
N THR A 63 -11.43 15.80 -7.57
CA THR A 63 -11.01 14.67 -6.71
C THR A 63 -11.03 15.02 -5.22
N ALA A 64 -11.33 16.28 -4.86
CA ALA A 64 -11.39 16.70 -3.47
C ALA A 64 -12.56 16.03 -2.73
N PRO A 65 -12.40 15.62 -1.46
CA PRO A 65 -13.50 15.07 -0.65
C PRO A 65 -14.71 16.00 -0.57
N ASP A 66 -14.47 17.32 -0.61
CA ASP A 66 -15.54 18.33 -0.57
C ASP A 66 -16.38 18.30 -1.84
N CYS A 67 -15.80 18.03 -3.00
CA CYS A 67 -16.56 17.82 -4.23
C CYS A 67 -17.52 16.63 -4.09
N GLY A 68 -17.04 15.50 -3.56
CA GLY A 68 -17.90 14.35 -3.26
C GLY A 68 -19.00 14.67 -2.27
N ALA A 69 -18.72 15.41 -1.22
CA ALA A 69 -19.69 15.84 -0.22
C ALA A 69 -20.76 16.78 -0.83
N ILE A 70 -20.35 17.75 -1.61
CA ILE A 70 -21.28 18.67 -2.31
C ILE A 70 -22.19 17.89 -3.27
N LYS A 71 -21.66 16.97 -4.08
CA LYS A 71 -22.44 16.11 -4.98
C LYS A 71 -23.47 15.23 -4.25
N GLN A 72 -23.19 14.85 -3.01
CA GLN A 72 -24.18 14.12 -2.19
C GLN A 72 -25.26 15.05 -1.61
N VAL A 73 -24.84 16.19 -1.03
CA VAL A 73 -25.75 17.15 -0.42
C VAL A 73 -26.66 17.81 -1.45
N SER A 74 -26.17 18.08 -2.66
CA SER A 74 -26.95 18.66 -3.76
C SER A 74 -28.19 17.83 -4.13
N LYS A 75 -28.20 16.52 -3.84
CA LYS A 75 -29.36 15.63 -4.07
C LYS A 75 -30.49 15.79 -3.07
N ILE A 76 -30.24 16.40 -1.92
CA ILE A 76 -31.21 16.50 -0.79
C ILE A 76 -31.59 17.93 -0.44
N ILE A 77 -30.86 18.94 -0.96
CA ILE A 77 -31.23 20.35 -0.74
C ILE A 77 -32.21 20.84 -1.80
N PRO A 78 -33.08 21.82 -1.43
CA PRO A 78 -34.03 22.38 -2.38
C PRO A 78 -33.36 23.12 -3.54
N PRO A 79 -33.90 23.07 -4.77
CA PRO A 79 -33.35 23.79 -5.94
C PRO A 79 -33.13 25.29 -5.71
N ALA A 80 -33.98 25.93 -4.91
CA ALA A 80 -33.82 27.34 -4.55
C ALA A 80 -32.53 27.62 -3.76
N ALA A 81 -32.09 26.67 -2.90
CA ALA A 81 -30.83 26.78 -2.16
C ALA A 81 -29.63 26.64 -3.11
N CYS A 82 -29.70 25.72 -4.09
CA CYS A 82 -28.68 25.55 -5.09
C CYS A 82 -28.53 26.80 -5.99
N LYS A 83 -29.65 27.39 -6.41
CA LYS A 83 -29.66 28.64 -7.16
C LYS A 83 -29.05 29.80 -6.36
N ALA A 84 -29.36 29.90 -5.06
CA ALA A 84 -28.75 30.90 -4.19
C ALA A 84 -27.24 30.67 -4.02
N GLY A 85 -26.79 29.41 -3.89
CA GLY A 85 -25.37 29.04 -3.84
C GLY A 85 -24.63 29.38 -5.13
N MET A 86 -25.25 29.15 -6.29
CA MET A 86 -24.70 29.54 -7.59
C MET A 86 -24.51 31.05 -7.72
N ALA A 87 -25.44 31.86 -7.17
CA ALA A 87 -25.33 33.32 -7.21
C ALA A 87 -24.12 33.86 -6.37
N ASP A 88 -23.60 33.04 -5.45
CA ASP A 88 -22.48 33.42 -4.58
C ASP A 88 -21.51 32.25 -4.37
N ILE A 89 -20.99 31.76 -5.47
CA ILE A 89 -20.06 30.62 -5.47
C ILE A 89 -18.78 30.94 -4.69
N ALA A 90 -18.33 32.20 -4.76
CA ALA A 90 -17.14 32.67 -4.06
C ALA A 90 -17.29 32.55 -2.53
N PHE A 91 -18.50 32.79 -1.99
CA PHE A 91 -18.76 32.56 -0.58
C PHE A 91 -18.64 31.06 -0.23
N THR A 92 -19.16 30.18 -1.07
CA THR A 92 -19.02 28.73 -0.84
C THR A 92 -17.56 28.29 -0.88
N GLU A 93 -16.78 28.77 -1.85
CA GLU A 93 -15.35 28.52 -1.96
C GLU A 93 -14.61 28.98 -0.69
N ALA A 94 -14.88 30.21 -0.21
CA ALA A 94 -14.29 30.73 1.02
C ALA A 94 -14.63 29.90 2.26
N GLN A 95 -15.87 29.38 2.38
CA GLN A 95 -16.28 28.51 3.49
C GLN A 95 -15.56 27.16 3.44
N VAL A 96 -15.39 26.58 2.27
CA VAL A 96 -14.62 25.33 2.10
C VAL A 96 -13.15 25.55 2.45
N ALA A 97 -12.57 26.67 1.98
CA ALA A 97 -11.18 27.02 2.27
C ALA A 97 -10.95 27.22 3.77
N GLU A 98 -11.86 27.93 4.46
CA GLU A 98 -11.77 28.13 5.92
C GLU A 98 -11.91 26.80 6.67
N ALA A 99 -12.85 25.93 6.27
CA ALA A 99 -12.99 24.60 6.87
C ALA A 99 -11.73 23.74 6.69
N ARG A 100 -10.96 23.96 5.62
CA ARG A 100 -9.72 23.23 5.32
C ARG A 100 -8.44 23.88 5.84
N LYS A 101 -8.54 25.07 6.41
CA LYS A 101 -7.38 25.83 6.90
C LYS A 101 -6.49 24.98 7.82
N THR A 102 -7.08 24.26 8.77
CA THR A 102 -6.31 23.39 9.67
C THR A 102 -5.51 22.32 8.92
N CYS A 103 -6.05 21.75 7.84
CA CYS A 103 -5.33 20.78 7.02
C CYS A 103 -4.17 21.41 6.25
N THR A 104 -4.38 22.61 5.71
CA THR A 104 -3.35 23.38 5.02
C THR A 104 -2.23 23.77 6.00
N ASP A 105 -2.58 24.30 7.17
CA ASP A 105 -1.63 24.67 8.21
C ASP A 105 -0.83 23.47 8.71
N LEU A 106 -1.49 22.32 8.90
CA LEU A 106 -0.83 21.05 9.26
C LEU A 106 0.20 20.64 8.20
N ALA A 107 -0.18 20.64 6.92
CA ALA A 107 0.72 20.25 5.84
C ALA A 107 1.91 21.21 5.74
N ASN A 108 1.68 22.52 5.82
CA ASN A 108 2.73 23.51 5.76
C ASN A 108 3.70 23.39 6.94
N LYS A 109 3.18 23.20 8.14
CA LYS A 109 3.99 23.06 9.35
C LYS A 109 4.84 21.78 9.31
N LEU A 110 4.24 20.64 8.94
CA LEU A 110 4.95 19.36 8.80
C LEU A 110 6.05 19.46 7.74
N CYS A 111 5.75 19.99 6.54
CA CYS A 111 6.73 20.14 5.48
C CYS A 111 7.84 21.12 5.80
N GLY A 112 7.54 22.19 6.54
CA GLY A 112 8.58 23.15 7.03
C GLY A 112 9.61 22.46 7.93
N GLU A 113 9.22 21.49 8.76
CA GLU A 113 10.12 20.76 9.65
C GLU A 113 10.76 19.51 9.01
N LEU A 114 10.05 18.86 8.07
CA LEU A 114 10.57 17.69 7.34
C LEU A 114 11.52 18.07 6.19
N GLY A 115 11.36 19.26 5.64
CA GLY A 115 11.97 19.71 4.38
C GLY A 115 11.08 19.44 3.17
N GLU A 116 10.90 20.44 2.31
CA GLU A 116 9.95 20.42 1.19
C GLU A 116 10.24 19.31 0.15
N GLU A 117 11.52 18.95 -0.03
CA GLU A 117 11.94 17.95 -1.02
C GLU A 117 11.88 16.51 -0.53
N THR A 118 11.56 16.28 0.75
CA THR A 118 11.51 14.94 1.33
C THR A 118 10.30 14.14 0.83
N GLU A 119 10.45 12.81 0.74
CA GLU A 119 9.36 11.93 0.35
C GLU A 119 8.19 11.98 1.35
N SER A 120 8.50 12.19 2.62
CA SER A 120 7.48 12.37 3.68
C SER A 120 6.69 13.66 3.47
N CYS A 121 7.32 14.78 3.07
CA CYS A 121 6.59 16.01 2.75
C CYS A 121 5.75 15.86 1.48
N LYS A 122 6.27 15.26 0.42
CA LYS A 122 5.51 14.96 -0.81
C LYS A 122 4.24 14.16 -0.49
N MET A 123 4.37 13.13 0.35
CA MET A 123 3.23 12.34 0.82
C MET A 123 2.24 13.18 1.64
N VAL A 124 2.71 14.03 2.56
CA VAL A 124 1.87 14.93 3.36
C VAL A 124 1.07 15.85 2.45
N ARG A 125 1.72 16.47 1.46
CA ARG A 125 1.04 17.38 0.51
C ARG A 125 0.03 16.67 -0.38
N ASP A 126 0.27 15.41 -0.78
CA ASP A 126 -0.67 14.62 -1.55
C ASP A 126 -1.87 14.13 -0.73
N GLN A 127 -1.62 13.67 0.50
CA GLN A 127 -2.65 12.99 1.29
C GLN A 127 -3.49 13.94 2.16
N THR A 128 -2.87 14.99 2.74
CA THR A 128 -3.57 15.87 3.69
C THR A 128 -4.79 16.60 3.08
N PRO A 129 -4.78 17.03 1.81
CA PRO A 129 -5.97 17.59 1.17
C PRO A 129 -7.14 16.60 1.05
N LYS A 130 -6.88 15.30 1.14
CA LYS A 130 -7.91 14.22 1.05
C LYS A 130 -8.51 13.88 2.42
N PHE A 131 -7.98 14.43 3.52
CA PHE A 131 -8.48 14.16 4.86
C PHE A 131 -9.72 14.99 5.19
N PRO A 132 -10.66 14.44 5.98
CA PRO A 132 -11.70 15.26 6.58
C PRO A 132 -11.07 16.25 7.57
N PRO A 133 -11.59 17.50 7.72
CA PRO A 133 -11.02 18.53 8.58
C PRO A 133 -10.77 18.09 10.03
N GLN A 134 -11.67 17.27 10.59
CA GLN A 134 -11.55 16.72 11.95
C GLN A 134 -10.28 15.89 12.14
N ARG A 135 -9.87 15.14 11.10
CA ARG A 135 -8.63 14.35 11.13
C ARG A 135 -7.41 15.26 11.24
N CYS A 136 -7.41 16.37 10.52
CA CYS A 136 -6.31 17.35 10.59
C CYS A 136 -6.23 18.00 11.99
N THR A 137 -7.38 18.30 12.62
CA THR A 137 -7.43 18.80 13.99
C THR A 137 -6.82 17.80 14.97
N MET A 138 -7.21 16.54 14.91
CA MET A 138 -6.63 15.48 15.76
C MET A 138 -5.12 15.31 15.54
N MET A 139 -4.65 15.42 14.29
CA MET A 139 -3.22 15.34 13.97
C MET A 139 -2.47 16.58 14.49
N MET A 140 -3.08 17.78 14.48
CA MET A 140 -2.51 18.97 15.09
C MET A 140 -2.42 18.86 16.61
N GLU A 141 -3.39 18.28 17.28
CA GLU A 141 -3.36 18.02 18.73
C GLU A 141 -2.22 17.04 19.10
N LYS A 142 -1.91 16.09 18.23
CA LYS A 142 -0.83 15.10 18.39
C LYS A 142 0.39 15.41 17.50
N TYR A 143 0.61 16.70 17.25
CA TYR A 143 1.58 17.14 16.25
C TYR A 143 2.98 16.55 16.45
N ALA A 144 3.48 16.56 17.69
CA ALA A 144 4.82 16.06 18.00
C ALA A 144 4.98 14.57 17.66
N ASP A 145 3.97 13.75 17.96
CA ASP A 145 3.99 12.31 17.65
C ASP A 145 3.93 12.09 16.13
N VAL A 146 3.06 12.83 15.44
CA VAL A 146 2.93 12.76 13.96
C VAL A 146 4.24 13.15 13.28
N LEU A 147 4.87 14.23 13.73
CA LEU A 147 6.16 14.69 13.19
C LEU A 147 7.26 13.64 13.44
N ALA A 148 7.36 13.11 14.67
CA ALA A 148 8.35 12.10 15.02
C ALA A 148 8.21 10.83 14.16
N ASP A 149 6.97 10.37 13.92
CA ASP A 149 6.71 9.23 13.05
C ASP A 149 7.13 9.50 11.59
N LEU A 150 6.83 10.69 11.08
CA LEU A 150 7.23 11.10 9.73
C LEU A 150 8.75 11.25 9.60
N GLN A 151 9.43 11.82 10.61
CA GLN A 151 10.89 11.92 10.64
C GLN A 151 11.56 10.54 10.69
N LYS A 152 11.02 9.61 11.49
CA LYS A 152 11.48 8.23 11.55
C LYS A 152 11.31 7.53 10.21
N ARG A 153 10.17 7.74 9.55
CA ARG A 153 9.90 7.20 8.21
C ARG A 153 10.87 7.78 7.17
N GLU A 154 11.12 9.08 7.21
CA GLU A 154 12.07 9.76 6.31
C GLU A 154 13.49 9.22 6.51
N ALA A 155 13.92 9.06 7.77
CA ALA A 155 15.21 8.47 8.09
C ALA A 155 15.33 7.02 7.58
N ALA A 156 14.26 6.23 7.69
CA ALA A 156 14.22 4.86 7.18
C ALA A 156 14.21 4.76 5.64
N ASN A 157 13.84 5.84 4.93
CA ASN A 157 13.83 5.90 3.47
C ASN A 157 15.15 6.43 2.88
N LYS A 158 16.07 6.92 3.71
CA LYS A 158 17.42 7.31 3.22
C LYS A 158 18.14 6.09 2.70
N PRO A 159 18.87 6.22 1.57
CA PRO A 159 19.70 5.12 1.08
C PRO A 159 20.66 4.64 2.16
N LEU A 160 20.80 3.34 2.28
CA LEU A 160 21.79 2.72 3.18
C LEU A 160 23.20 3.05 2.70
N ASP A 161 24.12 3.21 3.61
CA ASP A 161 25.56 3.29 3.29
C ASP A 161 26.07 1.97 2.70
N ASP A 162 27.23 2.03 2.01
CA ASP A 162 27.78 0.88 1.29
C ASP A 162 28.06 -0.32 2.21
N ALA A 163 28.47 -0.07 3.46
CA ALA A 163 28.73 -1.12 4.43
C ALA A 163 27.43 -1.88 4.78
N LYS A 164 26.33 -1.16 5.04
CA LYS A 164 25.02 -1.77 5.28
C LYS A 164 24.49 -2.48 4.04
N GLN A 165 24.68 -1.89 2.84
CA GLN A 165 24.28 -2.55 1.60
C GLN A 165 25.00 -3.89 1.41
N ALA A 166 26.31 -3.95 1.70
CA ALA A 166 27.08 -5.17 1.63
C ALA A 166 26.53 -6.24 2.60
N THR A 167 26.21 -5.87 3.85
CA THR A 167 25.65 -6.82 4.82
C THR A 167 24.27 -7.40 4.41
N LEU A 168 23.50 -6.66 3.61
CA LEU A 168 22.21 -7.17 3.14
C LEU A 168 22.32 -8.37 2.20
N VAL A 169 23.41 -8.49 1.47
CA VAL A 169 23.64 -9.58 0.49
C VAL A 169 24.59 -10.65 1.01
N GLU A 170 25.48 -10.31 1.94
CA GLU A 170 26.46 -11.22 2.50
C GLU A 170 25.81 -12.36 3.30
N GLY A 171 26.25 -13.59 3.07
CA GLY A 171 25.73 -14.76 3.79
C GLY A 171 24.27 -15.10 3.50
N ALA A 172 23.66 -14.52 2.49
CA ALA A 172 22.28 -14.87 2.10
C ALA A 172 22.22 -16.30 1.58
N ILE A 173 21.28 -17.09 2.11
CA ILE A 173 21.12 -18.51 1.75
C ILE A 173 20.27 -18.66 0.49
N ALA A 174 19.40 -17.70 0.21
CA ALA A 174 18.47 -17.73 -0.90
C ALA A 174 18.66 -16.53 -1.82
N SER A 175 19.13 -16.77 -3.02
CA SER A 175 19.31 -15.73 -4.04
C SER A 175 19.13 -16.30 -5.45
N PHE A 176 18.93 -15.41 -6.41
CA PHE A 176 19.09 -15.71 -7.83
C PHE A 176 19.78 -14.55 -8.55
N GLY A 177 20.26 -14.82 -9.77
CA GLY A 177 20.99 -13.86 -10.60
C GLY A 177 22.48 -13.76 -10.25
N PRO A 178 23.25 -12.98 -11.04
CA PRO A 178 24.69 -12.85 -10.86
C PRO A 178 25.05 -12.13 -9.55
N ALA A 179 25.99 -12.66 -8.79
CA ALA A 179 26.46 -12.06 -7.53
C ALA A 179 27.13 -10.69 -7.73
N ASP A 180 27.71 -10.45 -8.90
CA ASP A 180 28.35 -9.22 -9.34
C ASP A 180 27.40 -8.26 -10.08
N ALA A 181 26.08 -8.56 -10.09
CA ALA A 181 25.12 -7.71 -10.73
C ALA A 181 25.18 -6.27 -10.20
N LYS A 182 25.10 -5.30 -11.10
CA LYS A 182 25.05 -3.86 -10.79
C LYS A 182 23.84 -3.49 -9.95
N VAL A 183 22.72 -4.16 -10.17
CA VAL A 183 21.47 -3.96 -9.44
C VAL A 183 21.25 -5.12 -8.48
N LYS A 184 21.20 -4.79 -7.20
CA LYS A 184 20.94 -5.73 -6.11
C LYS A 184 19.62 -5.42 -5.45
N ILE A 185 18.77 -6.43 -5.36
CA ILE A 185 17.46 -6.33 -4.73
C ILE A 185 17.44 -7.26 -3.54
N VAL A 186 17.10 -6.74 -2.37
CA VAL A 186 16.99 -7.53 -1.14
C VAL A 186 15.58 -7.41 -0.59
N GLU A 187 14.89 -8.52 -0.40
CA GLU A 187 13.56 -8.57 0.20
C GLU A 187 13.62 -9.19 1.59
N PHE A 188 13.07 -8.50 2.57
CA PHE A 188 12.70 -9.05 3.88
C PHE A 188 11.25 -9.49 3.84
N SER A 189 11.01 -10.78 4.03
CA SER A 189 9.72 -11.41 3.76
C SER A 189 9.28 -12.36 4.89
N ASP A 190 7.98 -12.62 4.93
CA ASP A 190 7.32 -13.51 5.89
C ASP A 190 6.30 -14.38 5.12
N PHE A 191 6.45 -15.69 5.21
CA PHE A 191 5.59 -16.64 4.48
C PHE A 191 4.12 -16.59 4.90
N GLN A 192 3.81 -16.09 6.09
CA GLN A 192 2.42 -15.95 6.57
C GLN A 192 1.82 -14.58 6.25
N CYS A 193 2.62 -13.61 5.80
CA CYS A 193 2.16 -12.25 5.49
C CYS A 193 1.42 -12.20 4.13
N PRO A 194 0.15 -11.76 4.07
CA PRO A 194 -0.61 -11.71 2.81
C PRO A 194 -0.06 -10.71 1.79
N PHE A 195 0.67 -9.68 2.26
CA PHE A 195 1.36 -8.74 1.37
C PHE A 195 2.61 -9.37 0.75
N CYS A 196 3.29 -10.29 1.46
CA CYS A 196 4.44 -11.03 0.92
C CYS A 196 4.01 -12.01 -0.17
N SER A 197 2.85 -12.67 -0.05
CA SER A 197 2.31 -13.49 -1.14
C SER A 197 2.10 -12.68 -2.43
N ARG A 198 1.63 -11.42 -2.31
CA ARG A 198 1.54 -10.52 -3.47
C ARG A 198 2.91 -10.11 -4.01
N ALA A 199 3.88 -9.85 -3.12
CA ALA A 199 5.25 -9.54 -3.54
C ALA A 199 5.91 -10.72 -4.24
N ALA A 200 5.67 -11.97 -3.81
CA ALA A 200 6.17 -13.18 -4.46
C ALA A 200 5.77 -13.27 -5.94
N THR A 201 4.54 -12.83 -6.28
CA THR A 201 4.12 -12.70 -7.68
C THR A 201 5.01 -11.70 -8.43
N SER A 202 5.29 -10.54 -7.82
CA SER A 202 6.19 -9.54 -8.42
C SER A 202 7.61 -10.09 -8.58
N VAL A 203 8.12 -10.84 -7.59
CA VAL A 203 9.45 -11.46 -7.64
C VAL A 203 9.54 -12.47 -8.79
N THR A 204 8.50 -13.28 -9.01
CA THR A 204 8.44 -14.23 -10.13
C THR A 204 8.56 -13.50 -11.48
N GLU A 205 7.84 -12.40 -11.67
CA GLU A 205 7.94 -11.60 -12.91
C GLU A 205 9.30 -10.91 -13.04
N ILE A 206 9.89 -10.41 -11.95
CA ILE A 206 11.23 -9.84 -11.95
C ILE A 206 12.28 -10.89 -12.28
N LYS A 207 12.20 -12.09 -11.69
CA LYS A 207 13.09 -13.21 -12.00
C LYS A 207 13.03 -13.57 -13.49
N LYS A 208 11.84 -13.62 -14.07
CA LYS A 208 11.62 -13.93 -15.48
C LYS A 208 12.20 -12.85 -16.41
N LYS A 209 12.04 -11.56 -16.06
CA LYS A 209 12.45 -10.43 -16.92
C LYS A 209 13.92 -10.02 -16.74
N TYR A 210 14.45 -10.14 -15.53
CA TYR A 210 15.73 -9.55 -15.13
C TYR A 210 16.68 -10.55 -14.44
N GLY A 211 16.32 -11.84 -14.37
CA GLY A 211 17.09 -12.82 -13.60
C GLY A 211 18.55 -13.01 -14.00
N ASP A 212 18.93 -12.56 -15.19
CA ASP A 212 20.32 -12.51 -15.70
C ASP A 212 21.02 -11.16 -15.49
N LYS A 213 20.32 -10.14 -15.02
CA LYS A 213 20.79 -8.74 -14.92
C LYS A 213 20.81 -8.20 -13.50
N VAL A 214 20.03 -8.79 -12.59
CA VAL A 214 19.92 -8.36 -11.21
C VAL A 214 20.25 -9.51 -10.26
N GLN A 215 20.88 -9.18 -9.14
CA GLN A 215 20.95 -10.09 -8.01
C GLN A 215 19.73 -9.86 -7.12
N PHE A 216 18.94 -10.91 -6.90
CA PHE A 216 17.86 -10.88 -5.92
C PHE A 216 18.23 -11.75 -4.72
N VAL A 217 18.01 -11.23 -3.53
CA VAL A 217 18.28 -11.88 -2.24
C VAL A 217 17.02 -11.89 -1.40
N PHE A 218 16.67 -13.05 -0.87
CA PHE A 218 15.59 -13.23 0.09
C PHE A 218 16.16 -13.28 1.50
N ARG A 219 15.58 -12.53 2.43
CA ARG A 219 15.88 -12.52 3.86
C ARG A 219 14.63 -12.85 4.67
N GLN A 220 14.80 -13.65 5.69
CA GLN A 220 13.73 -14.02 6.59
C GLN A 220 13.38 -12.85 7.53
N PHE A 221 12.09 -12.54 7.65
CA PHE A 221 11.62 -11.59 8.65
C PHE A 221 10.24 -12.02 9.17
N PRO A 222 10.15 -13.18 9.87
CA PRO A 222 8.92 -13.67 10.44
C PRO A 222 8.40 -12.70 11.50
N LEU A 223 7.18 -12.19 11.31
CA LEU A 223 6.54 -11.25 12.22
C LEU A 223 6.04 -11.99 13.48
N SER A 224 6.31 -11.45 14.65
CA SER A 224 6.04 -12.11 15.94
C SER A 224 4.57 -12.45 16.20
N PHE A 225 3.63 -11.78 15.53
CA PHE A 225 2.19 -12.07 15.63
C PHE A 225 1.71 -13.12 14.63
N HIS A 226 2.56 -13.59 13.72
CA HIS A 226 2.30 -14.68 12.79
C HIS A 226 2.79 -16.01 13.39
N LYS A 227 1.88 -16.85 13.82
CA LYS A 227 2.19 -18.06 14.62
C LYS A 227 3.06 -19.09 13.90
N GLN A 228 2.93 -19.20 12.57
CA GLN A 228 3.64 -20.20 11.77
C GLN A 228 4.84 -19.63 11.02
N ALA A 229 5.02 -18.30 11.03
CA ALA A 229 6.01 -17.64 10.21
C ALA A 229 7.44 -18.06 10.50
N HIS A 230 7.80 -18.22 11.80
CA HIS A 230 9.16 -18.64 12.18
C HIS A 230 9.45 -20.09 11.75
N LEU A 231 8.51 -21.00 11.96
CA LEU A 231 8.65 -22.38 11.51
C LEU A 231 8.76 -22.48 9.99
N ALA A 232 7.94 -21.70 9.24
CA ALA A 232 8.01 -21.63 7.79
C ALA A 232 9.35 -21.07 7.30
N ALA A 233 9.89 -20.07 7.99
CA ALA A 233 11.21 -19.52 7.71
C ALA A 233 12.31 -20.59 7.90
N GLU A 234 12.35 -21.32 9.02
CA GLU A 234 13.30 -22.40 9.25
C GLU A 234 13.16 -23.51 8.20
N ALA A 235 11.93 -23.89 7.85
CA ALA A 235 11.66 -24.87 6.80
C ALA A 235 12.22 -24.44 5.44
N SER A 236 12.08 -23.16 5.09
CA SER A 236 12.65 -22.63 3.85
C SER A 236 14.17 -22.62 3.83
N MET A 237 14.79 -22.38 4.98
CA MET A 237 16.25 -22.46 5.14
C MET A 237 16.77 -23.89 4.94
N GLU A 238 16.04 -24.90 5.45
CA GLU A 238 16.39 -26.29 5.18
C GLU A 238 16.18 -26.65 3.71
N ALA A 239 15.13 -26.15 3.08
CA ALA A 239 14.95 -26.30 1.64
C ALA A 239 16.09 -25.65 0.83
N ALA A 240 16.58 -24.50 1.27
CA ALA A 240 17.76 -23.85 0.69
C ALA A 240 19.03 -24.70 0.87
N ALA A 241 19.26 -25.28 2.04
CA ALA A 241 20.39 -26.18 2.30
C ALA A 241 20.37 -27.42 1.40
N GLN A 242 19.19 -27.83 0.94
CA GLN A 242 19.00 -28.92 -0.02
C GLN A 242 18.90 -28.46 -1.49
N GLY A 243 19.13 -27.15 -1.78
CA GLY A 243 19.12 -26.57 -3.13
C GLY A 243 17.76 -26.41 -3.77
N LYS A 244 16.69 -26.34 -2.94
CA LYS A 244 15.28 -26.30 -3.37
C LYS A 244 14.49 -25.12 -2.77
N PHE A 245 15.20 -24.01 -2.47
CA PHE A 245 14.56 -22.85 -1.83
C PHE A 245 13.39 -22.32 -2.62
N TRP A 246 13.58 -22.04 -3.91
CA TRP A 246 12.56 -21.34 -4.72
C TRP A 246 11.34 -22.21 -4.98
N GLU A 247 11.52 -23.50 -5.23
CA GLU A 247 10.42 -24.44 -5.38
C GLU A 247 9.59 -24.55 -4.10
N PHE A 248 10.27 -24.56 -2.94
CA PHE A 248 9.61 -24.63 -1.64
C PHE A 248 8.95 -23.30 -1.25
N HIS A 249 9.60 -22.18 -1.53
CA HIS A 249 9.09 -20.82 -1.38
C HIS A 249 7.77 -20.64 -2.14
N ASP A 250 7.77 -20.97 -3.42
CA ASP A 250 6.58 -20.82 -4.27
C ASP A 250 5.44 -21.68 -3.74
N LYS A 251 5.74 -22.92 -3.33
CA LYS A 251 4.76 -23.85 -2.75
C LYS A 251 4.13 -23.30 -1.46
N MET A 252 4.93 -22.70 -0.58
CA MET A 252 4.40 -22.11 0.66
C MET A 252 3.52 -20.89 0.39
N PHE A 253 3.85 -20.05 -0.58
CA PHE A 253 2.99 -18.90 -0.92
C PHE A 253 1.73 -19.31 -1.68
N GLU A 254 1.75 -20.40 -2.47
CA GLU A 254 0.54 -20.99 -3.04
C GLU A 254 -0.44 -21.48 -1.97
N HIS A 255 0.07 -21.96 -0.83
CA HIS A 255 -0.68 -22.55 0.26
C HIS A 255 -0.52 -21.77 1.58
N GLN A 256 -0.48 -20.46 1.51
CA GLN A 256 -0.12 -19.57 2.62
C GLN A 256 -0.96 -19.74 3.90
N GLN A 257 -2.15 -20.32 3.80
CA GLN A 257 -3.03 -20.58 4.96
C GLN A 257 -2.72 -21.90 5.66
N GLU A 258 -1.82 -22.72 5.11
CA GLU A 258 -1.54 -24.09 5.55
C GLU A 258 -0.02 -24.24 5.77
N LEU A 259 0.52 -23.55 6.79
CA LEU A 259 1.95 -23.53 7.12
C LEU A 259 2.29 -24.27 8.42
N GLU A 260 1.38 -25.13 8.91
CA GLU A 260 1.67 -26.02 10.01
C GLU A 260 2.70 -27.08 9.61
N ARG A 261 3.39 -27.63 10.60
CA ARG A 261 4.46 -28.62 10.44
C ARG A 261 4.12 -29.74 9.43
N SER A 262 2.92 -30.31 9.53
CA SER A 262 2.48 -31.41 8.67
C SER A 262 2.37 -31.00 7.19
N HIS A 263 1.91 -29.76 6.92
CA HIS A 263 1.81 -29.23 5.57
C HIS A 263 3.20 -28.94 5.00
N LEU A 264 4.09 -28.33 5.78
CA LEU A 264 5.48 -28.09 5.38
C LEU A 264 6.22 -29.38 5.02
N GLU A 265 6.00 -30.48 5.78
CA GLU A 265 6.54 -31.78 5.44
C GLU A 265 5.95 -32.35 4.14
N GLY A 266 4.66 -32.08 3.86
CA GLY A 266 4.02 -32.39 2.60
C GLY A 266 4.67 -31.66 1.42
N TYR A 267 4.85 -30.34 1.58
CA TYR A 267 5.50 -29.52 0.55
C TYR A 267 6.95 -29.93 0.31
N ALA A 268 7.70 -30.28 1.38
CA ALA A 268 9.05 -30.79 1.28
C ALA A 268 9.12 -32.05 0.42
N LYS A 269 8.17 -32.97 0.62
CA LYS A 269 8.03 -34.17 -0.19
C LYS A 269 7.70 -33.85 -1.64
N ASP A 270 6.75 -32.93 -1.89
CA ASP A 270 6.27 -32.55 -3.21
C ASP A 270 7.39 -31.94 -4.07
N VAL A 271 8.26 -31.11 -3.46
CA VAL A 271 9.40 -30.51 -4.15
C VAL A 271 10.65 -31.41 -4.20
N GLY A 272 10.56 -32.61 -3.62
CA GLY A 272 11.60 -33.63 -3.70
C GLY A 272 12.78 -33.40 -2.74
N LEU A 273 12.53 -32.86 -1.55
CA LEU A 273 13.52 -32.77 -0.48
C LEU A 273 13.74 -34.15 0.19
N ASP A 274 14.93 -34.35 0.77
CA ASP A 274 15.17 -35.43 1.71
C ASP A 274 14.37 -35.18 3.00
N LEU A 275 13.24 -35.86 3.10
CA LEU A 275 12.27 -35.67 4.17
C LEU A 275 12.84 -36.04 5.56
N ALA A 276 13.78 -36.99 5.63
CA ALA A 276 14.42 -37.36 6.89
C ALA A 276 15.32 -36.24 7.41
N LYS A 277 16.12 -35.62 6.52
CA LYS A 277 16.92 -34.45 6.86
C LYS A 277 16.05 -33.27 7.23
N PHE A 278 15.01 -32.99 6.44
CA PHE A 278 14.08 -31.92 6.67
C PHE A 278 13.42 -31.99 8.05
N LYS A 279 12.88 -33.16 8.43
CA LYS A 279 12.30 -33.39 9.74
C LYS A 279 13.31 -33.20 10.86
N LYS A 280 14.50 -33.80 10.71
CA LYS A 280 15.57 -33.68 11.71
C LYS A 280 16.01 -32.22 11.91
N ALA A 281 16.12 -31.45 10.84
CA ALA A 281 16.50 -30.04 10.92
C ALA A 281 15.48 -29.22 11.70
N LEU A 282 14.18 -29.42 11.43
CA LEU A 282 13.12 -28.72 12.14
C LEU A 282 12.96 -29.19 13.60
N ASP A 283 13.18 -30.48 13.88
CA ASP A 283 13.14 -31.00 15.25
C ASP A 283 14.29 -30.45 16.11
N ALA A 284 15.42 -30.18 15.50
CA ALA A 284 16.60 -29.63 16.15
C ALA A 284 16.68 -28.09 16.08
N GLU A 285 15.69 -27.42 15.51
CA GLU A 285 15.69 -25.97 15.25
C GLU A 285 17.02 -25.50 14.58
N SER A 286 17.54 -26.32 13.63
CA SER A 286 18.90 -26.16 13.08
C SER A 286 19.12 -24.81 12.36
N HIS A 287 18.06 -24.16 11.93
CA HIS A 287 18.11 -22.91 11.20
C HIS A 287 17.59 -21.69 12.00
N LYS A 288 17.22 -21.89 13.25
CA LYS A 288 16.70 -20.84 14.13
C LYS A 288 17.63 -19.63 14.21
N GLU A 289 18.93 -19.88 14.51
CA GLU A 289 19.91 -18.79 14.63
C GLU A 289 20.09 -18.01 13.32
N ALA A 290 19.98 -18.67 12.17
CA ALA A 290 20.08 -18.03 10.87
C ALA A 290 18.86 -17.14 10.60
N VAL A 291 17.66 -17.62 10.92
CA VAL A 291 16.41 -16.82 10.85
C VAL A 291 16.50 -15.61 11.79
N ASP A 292 16.91 -15.82 13.04
CA ASP A 292 17.05 -14.75 14.04
C ASP A 292 18.12 -13.73 13.62
N SER A 293 19.16 -14.16 12.91
CA SER A 293 20.20 -13.27 12.35
C SER A 293 19.64 -12.39 11.23
N ASP A 294 18.83 -12.95 10.34
CA ASP A 294 18.15 -12.18 9.29
C ASP A 294 17.16 -11.15 9.89
N VAL A 295 16.43 -11.51 10.95
CA VAL A 295 15.57 -10.58 11.69
C VAL A 295 16.39 -9.42 12.24
N LYS A 296 17.49 -9.69 12.95
CA LYS A 296 18.38 -8.66 13.49
C LYS A 296 18.96 -7.76 12.38
N LEU A 297 19.35 -8.35 11.26
CA LEU A 297 19.81 -7.60 10.09
C LEU A 297 18.70 -6.65 9.59
N GLY A 298 17.46 -7.13 9.47
CA GLY A 298 16.32 -6.29 9.10
C GLY A 298 16.08 -5.13 10.08
N GLU A 299 16.15 -5.41 11.39
CA GLU A 299 16.02 -4.38 12.42
C GLU A 299 17.11 -3.30 12.33
N MET A 300 18.38 -3.69 12.07
CA MET A 300 19.48 -2.74 11.88
C MET A 300 19.29 -1.79 10.69
N VAL A 301 18.52 -2.20 9.69
CA VAL A 301 18.17 -1.36 8.54
C VAL A 301 16.73 -0.84 8.58
N ALA A 302 16.18 -0.77 9.80
CA ALA A 302 14.85 -0.21 10.09
C ALA A 302 13.70 -0.91 9.35
N VAL A 303 13.78 -2.23 9.13
CA VAL A 303 12.63 -3.03 8.72
C VAL A 303 11.66 -3.15 9.90
N THR A 304 10.42 -2.74 9.71
CA THR A 304 9.36 -2.78 10.73
C THR A 304 8.14 -3.58 10.29
N GLY A 305 8.20 -4.20 9.11
CA GLY A 305 7.12 -4.99 8.54
C GLY A 305 7.51 -5.57 7.19
N THR A 306 6.68 -6.46 6.68
CA THR A 306 6.92 -7.20 5.45
C THR A 306 5.78 -7.02 4.43
N PRO A 307 6.07 -7.10 3.13
CA PRO A 307 7.43 -7.14 2.57
C PRO A 307 8.14 -5.79 2.70
N THR A 308 9.44 -5.81 3.00
CA THR A 308 10.30 -4.65 2.84
C THR A 308 11.37 -4.98 1.81
N MET A 309 11.51 -4.15 0.80
CA MET A 309 12.44 -4.39 -0.29
C MET A 309 13.41 -3.22 -0.45
N PHE A 310 14.68 -3.52 -0.68
CA PHE A 310 15.72 -2.54 -1.00
C PHE A 310 16.26 -2.81 -2.39
N LEU A 311 16.48 -1.76 -3.17
CA LEU A 311 17.19 -1.79 -4.43
C LEU A 311 18.42 -0.90 -4.31
N ASN A 312 19.61 -1.48 -4.40
CA ASN A 312 20.88 -0.79 -4.18
C ASN A 312 20.85 0.08 -2.91
N GLY A 313 20.37 -0.49 -1.80
CA GLY A 313 20.26 0.19 -0.51
C GLY A 313 19.12 1.19 -0.37
N LYS A 314 18.41 1.53 -1.45
CA LYS A 314 17.25 2.41 -1.39
C LYS A 314 15.98 1.58 -1.19
N ARG A 315 15.15 1.97 -0.21
CA ARG A 315 13.87 1.29 0.05
C ARG A 315 12.91 1.45 -1.12
N VAL A 316 12.31 0.35 -1.56
CA VAL A 316 11.29 0.34 -2.62
C VAL A 316 9.94 0.70 -2.00
N ALA A 317 9.28 1.70 -2.56
CA ALA A 317 8.02 2.23 -2.00
C ALA A 317 6.84 1.24 -2.14
N ASN A 318 6.78 0.51 -3.24
CA ASN A 318 5.68 -0.41 -3.54
C ASN A 318 6.19 -1.75 -4.12
N PRO A 319 6.66 -2.68 -3.27
CA PRO A 319 7.24 -3.96 -3.71
C PRO A 319 6.22 -4.93 -4.34
N THR A 320 4.93 -4.67 -4.17
CA THR A 320 3.84 -5.50 -4.73
C THR A 320 3.36 -5.02 -6.11
N ASP A 321 3.88 -3.91 -6.61
CA ASP A 321 3.56 -3.35 -7.92
C ASP A 321 4.68 -3.67 -8.91
N VAL A 322 4.43 -4.66 -9.77
CA VAL A 322 5.39 -5.13 -10.80
C VAL A 322 5.84 -4.00 -11.73
N ALA A 323 4.91 -3.12 -12.14
CA ALA A 323 5.22 -2.04 -13.07
C ALA A 323 6.13 -0.99 -12.43
N ALA A 324 5.80 -0.56 -11.19
CA ALA A 324 6.62 0.38 -10.43
C ALA A 324 8.01 -0.20 -10.12
N LEU A 325 8.07 -1.48 -9.71
CA LEU A 325 9.33 -2.17 -9.43
C LEU A 325 10.18 -2.31 -10.70
N SER A 326 9.57 -2.72 -11.83
CA SER A 326 10.26 -2.82 -13.12
C SER A 326 10.84 -1.48 -13.56
N LYS A 327 10.08 -0.39 -13.42
CA LYS A 327 10.57 0.96 -13.74
C LYS A 327 11.79 1.33 -12.91
N THR A 328 11.75 1.06 -11.60
CA THR A 328 12.88 1.34 -10.70
C THR A 328 14.12 0.52 -11.07
N ILE A 329 13.94 -0.75 -11.48
CA ILE A 329 15.03 -1.60 -11.95
C ILE A 329 15.62 -1.08 -13.27
N ASP A 330 14.75 -0.74 -14.24
CA ASP A 330 15.18 -0.22 -15.54
C ASP A 330 15.98 1.08 -15.37
N GLU A 331 15.53 1.99 -14.49
CA GLU A 331 16.27 3.22 -14.14
C GLU A 331 17.64 2.92 -13.50
N ALA A 332 17.70 1.95 -12.59
CA ALA A 332 18.96 1.55 -11.94
C ALA A 332 19.94 0.84 -12.88
N LEU A 333 19.44 0.10 -13.88
CA LEU A 333 20.29 -0.54 -14.91
C LEU A 333 20.83 0.47 -15.91
N ALA A 334 20.14 1.58 -16.16
CA ALA A 334 20.54 2.62 -17.10
C ALA A 334 21.63 3.55 -16.54
N ASN A 335 21.74 3.69 -15.20
CA ASN A 335 22.73 4.52 -14.52
C ASN A 335 23.99 3.73 -14.18
#